data_16bc30ae83a7c47c4e2da922e92185a8
#
_entry.id   16bc30ae83a7c47c4e2da922e92185a8
#
_cell.length_a   1.000
_cell.length_b   1.000
_cell.length_c   1.000
_cell.angle_alpha   90.00
_cell.angle_beta   90.00
_cell.angle_gamma   90.00
#
_symmetry.space_group_name_H-M   'P 1'
#
loop_
_entity.id
_entity.type
_entity.pdbx_description
1 polymer ?
#
loop_
_entity_poly.entity_id
_entity_poly.type
_entity_poly.pdbx_seq_one_letter_code
_entity_poly.pdbx_strand_id
1 'polypeptide(L)'
;MWFAISPSDQLVVYRELYVKKVLATDLADMILDLEQEDGNILYGVLDSSLWHKRGDPGPSLAEQMIMRGCRWRPSDRSRGSRISGKNEIHRRLQVDDFTEEPRLVFFNTFTNIISQLPALPLDKKNPEDVDTNAEDHLYDALRYGVMTRPRSNLFDFDPLTQNQGFQVADPNFGY
;
A
#
# COMPACT_ATOMS: atom_id res chain seq x y z
N MET A 1 -1.04 -6.83 -1.31
CA MET A 1 -0.13 -6.90 -0.14
C MET A 1 -0.70 -6.07 0.99
N TRP A 2 -0.56 -6.55 2.23
CA TRP A 2 -0.97 -5.85 3.45
C TRP A 2 0.25 -5.49 4.27
N PHE A 3 0.20 -4.30 4.86
CA PHE A 3 1.32 -3.73 5.59
C PHE A 3 0.88 -3.36 7.01
N ALA A 4 1.67 -3.73 7.98
CA ALA A 4 1.60 -3.19 9.33
C ALA A 4 2.79 -2.27 9.59
N ILE A 5 2.59 -1.26 10.44
CA ILE A 5 3.65 -0.32 10.82
C ILE A 5 3.89 -0.51 12.31
N SER A 6 5.12 -0.83 12.67
CA SER A 6 5.52 -0.88 14.08
C SER A 6 5.71 0.52 14.67
N PRO A 7 5.69 0.66 15.99
CA PRO A 7 6.01 1.93 16.65
C PRO A 7 7.39 2.51 16.29
N SER A 8 8.33 1.65 15.86
CA SER A 8 9.68 2.02 15.42
C SER A 8 9.76 2.38 13.92
N ASP A 9 8.65 2.59 13.23
CA ASP A 9 8.56 2.85 11.77
C ASP A 9 9.08 1.69 10.89
N GLN A 10 9.10 0.46 11.42
CA GLN A 10 9.35 -0.73 10.61
C GLN A 10 8.06 -1.11 9.87
N LEU A 11 8.16 -1.31 8.56
CA LEU A 11 7.08 -1.85 7.72
C LEU A 11 7.17 -3.37 7.70
N VAL A 12 6.10 -4.00 8.12
CA VAL A 12 5.93 -5.46 8.06
C VAL A 12 4.92 -5.80 6.99
N VAL A 13 5.34 -6.47 5.93
CA VAL A 13 4.41 -7.06 4.96
C VAL A 13 3.96 -8.40 5.53
N TYR A 14 2.69 -8.48 5.95
CA TYR A 14 2.18 -9.62 6.71
C TYR A 14 1.19 -10.49 5.92
N ARG A 15 0.76 -10.05 4.72
CA ARG A 15 -0.09 -10.84 3.82
C ARG A 15 0.16 -10.48 2.36
N GLU A 16 0.15 -11.50 1.50
CA GLU A 16 0.25 -11.41 0.05
C GLU A 16 -0.96 -12.08 -0.59
N LEU A 17 -1.61 -11.40 -1.54
CA LEU A 17 -2.58 -11.99 -2.46
C LEU A 17 -2.10 -11.70 -3.89
N TYR A 18 -1.80 -12.74 -4.64
CA TYR A 18 -1.37 -12.65 -6.03
C TYR A 18 -2.26 -13.54 -6.90
N VAL A 19 -3.16 -12.91 -7.65
CA VAL A 19 -4.14 -13.57 -8.50
C VAL A 19 -4.14 -12.96 -9.90
N LYS A 20 -4.54 -13.74 -10.89
CA LYS A 20 -4.63 -13.29 -12.30
C LYS A 20 -6.02 -13.64 -12.85
N LYS A 21 -6.50 -12.85 -13.81
CA LYS A 21 -7.77 -13.08 -14.53
C LYS A 21 -9.01 -13.09 -13.62
N VAL A 22 -9.03 -12.22 -12.63
CA VAL A 22 -10.14 -12.05 -11.69
C VAL A 22 -10.83 -10.72 -12.00
N LEU A 23 -12.16 -10.66 -11.90
CA LEU A 23 -12.91 -9.42 -12.04
C LEU A 23 -12.62 -8.50 -10.84
N ALA A 24 -12.75 -7.18 -11.06
CA ALA A 24 -12.50 -6.20 -10.00
C ALA A 24 -13.41 -6.39 -8.78
N THR A 25 -14.67 -6.75 -9.01
CA THR A 25 -15.65 -7.05 -7.96
C THR A 25 -15.28 -8.29 -7.15
N ASP A 26 -14.87 -9.36 -7.82
CA ASP A 26 -14.49 -10.61 -7.17
C ASP A 26 -13.19 -10.44 -6.39
N LEU A 27 -12.24 -9.67 -6.94
CA LEU A 27 -11.01 -9.31 -6.22
C LEU A 27 -11.32 -8.48 -4.97
N ALA A 28 -12.28 -7.56 -5.04
CA ALA A 28 -12.70 -6.78 -3.89
C ALA A 28 -13.29 -7.68 -2.80
N ASP A 29 -14.15 -8.61 -3.16
CA ASP A 29 -14.75 -9.56 -2.22
C ASP A 29 -13.67 -10.45 -1.57
N MET A 30 -12.72 -10.98 -2.35
CA MET A 30 -11.56 -11.74 -1.82
C MET A 30 -10.70 -10.91 -0.84
N ILE A 31 -10.49 -9.63 -1.12
CA ILE A 31 -9.74 -8.73 -0.24
C ILE A 31 -10.49 -8.52 1.06
N LEU A 32 -11.79 -8.21 1.00
CA LEU A 32 -12.62 -7.98 2.17
C LEU A 32 -12.74 -9.24 3.05
N ASP A 33 -12.85 -10.42 2.44
CA ASP A 33 -12.84 -11.69 3.17
C ASP A 33 -11.54 -11.91 3.94
N LEU A 34 -10.40 -11.60 3.32
CA LEU A 34 -9.09 -11.69 3.97
C LEU A 34 -8.90 -10.65 5.08
N GLU A 35 -9.62 -9.54 5.04
CA GLU A 35 -9.55 -8.45 6.02
C GLU A 35 -10.52 -8.63 7.20
N GLN A 36 -11.39 -9.66 7.19
CA GLN A 36 -12.38 -9.86 8.25
C GLN A 36 -11.77 -10.04 9.65
N GLU A 37 -10.62 -10.71 9.72
CA GLU A 37 -9.91 -10.95 10.97
C GLU A 37 -8.85 -9.90 11.29
N ASP A 38 -8.59 -8.99 10.34
CA ASP A 38 -7.67 -7.89 10.55
C ASP A 38 -8.34 -6.82 11.42
N GLY A 39 -7.52 -6.10 12.17
CA GLY A 39 -7.98 -4.92 12.89
C GLY A 39 -8.42 -3.81 11.92
N ASN A 40 -8.21 -2.56 12.31
CA ASN A 40 -8.59 -1.42 11.49
C ASN A 40 -7.66 -1.24 10.28
N ILE A 41 -8.10 -1.63 9.08
CA ILE A 41 -7.44 -1.29 7.82
C ILE A 41 -7.71 0.19 7.51
N LEU A 42 -6.68 1.02 7.53
CA LEU A 42 -6.80 2.46 7.32
C LEU A 42 -7.20 2.78 5.88
N TYR A 43 -6.49 2.25 4.91
CA TYR A 43 -6.74 2.39 3.47
C TYR A 43 -5.84 1.43 2.67
N GLY A 44 -6.20 1.20 1.44
CA GLY A 44 -5.34 0.56 0.44
C GLY A 44 -4.94 1.56 -0.66
N VAL A 45 -3.96 1.17 -1.46
CA VAL A 45 -3.48 1.97 -2.60
C VAL A 45 -3.54 1.13 -3.86
N LEU A 46 -4.20 1.67 -4.88
CA LEU A 46 -4.28 1.09 -6.22
C LEU A 46 -3.51 1.93 -7.23
N ASP A 47 -3.08 1.30 -8.32
CA ASP A 47 -2.57 2.04 -9.48
C ASP A 47 -3.61 3.06 -9.94
N SER A 48 -3.19 4.31 -10.08
CA SER A 48 -4.07 5.42 -10.44
C SER A 48 -4.71 5.27 -11.82
N SER A 49 -4.18 4.41 -12.70
CA SER A 49 -4.82 4.08 -13.99
C SER A 49 -6.17 3.38 -13.83
N LEU A 50 -6.41 2.73 -12.69
CA LEU A 50 -7.66 2.03 -12.42
C LEU A 50 -8.85 2.96 -12.14
N TRP A 51 -8.60 4.27 -11.93
CA TRP A 51 -9.65 5.31 -11.87
C TRP A 51 -10.05 5.83 -13.25
N HIS A 52 -9.29 5.53 -14.30
CA HIS A 52 -9.66 5.97 -15.65
C HIS A 52 -10.81 5.13 -16.20
N LYS A 53 -11.84 5.80 -16.72
CA LYS A 53 -12.94 5.16 -17.43
C LYS A 53 -12.47 4.71 -18.82
N ARG A 54 -12.73 3.47 -19.17
CA ARG A 54 -12.29 2.85 -20.44
C ARG A 54 -13.33 2.99 -21.54
N GLY A 55 -13.88 4.21 -21.74
CA GLY A 55 -14.83 4.48 -22.83
C GLY A 55 -16.27 4.02 -22.59
N ASP A 56 -16.54 3.31 -21.51
CA ASP A 56 -17.88 2.91 -21.07
C ASP A 56 -18.42 3.97 -20.08
N PRO A 57 -19.71 4.34 -20.11
CA PRO A 57 -20.33 5.24 -19.13
C PRO A 57 -20.39 4.67 -17.70
N GLY A 58 -19.98 3.42 -17.49
CA GLY A 58 -19.94 2.74 -16.19
C GLY A 58 -18.88 3.25 -15.21
N PRO A 59 -18.86 2.69 -13.96
CA PRO A 59 -17.84 3.01 -12.98
C PRO A 59 -16.48 2.45 -13.41
N SER A 60 -15.39 3.15 -13.05
CA SER A 60 -14.02 2.66 -13.21
C SER A 60 -13.76 1.40 -12.36
N LEU A 61 -12.67 0.68 -12.63
CA LEU A 61 -12.34 -0.52 -11.84
C LEU A 61 -12.16 -0.19 -10.35
N ALA A 62 -11.54 0.94 -10.03
CA ALA A 62 -11.38 1.39 -8.64
C ALA A 62 -12.75 1.71 -8.00
N GLU A 63 -13.64 2.41 -8.72
CA GLU A 63 -14.98 2.72 -8.23
C GLU A 63 -15.80 1.45 -7.98
N GLN A 64 -15.71 0.42 -8.85
CA GLN A 64 -16.37 -0.87 -8.65
C GLN A 64 -15.94 -1.54 -7.33
N MET A 65 -14.63 -1.53 -7.03
CA MET A 65 -14.11 -2.08 -5.78
C MET A 65 -14.52 -1.25 -4.56
N ILE A 66 -14.56 0.07 -4.69
CA ILE A 66 -15.01 0.99 -3.61
C ILE A 66 -16.50 0.74 -3.31
N MET A 67 -17.32 0.54 -4.33
CA MET A 67 -18.74 0.21 -4.17
C MET A 67 -18.96 -1.13 -3.43
N ARG A 68 -17.99 -2.04 -3.45
CA ARG A 68 -17.99 -3.29 -2.65
C ARG A 68 -17.56 -3.07 -1.19
N GLY A 69 -16.97 -1.92 -0.84
CA GLY A 69 -16.55 -1.59 0.52
C GLY A 69 -15.04 -1.39 0.71
N CYS A 70 -14.23 -1.62 -0.33
CA CYS A 70 -12.80 -1.38 -0.25
C CYS A 70 -12.48 0.12 -0.08
N ARG A 71 -11.44 0.43 0.70
CA ARG A 71 -11.01 1.82 0.99
C ARG A 71 -9.77 2.17 0.16
N TRP A 72 -9.93 2.50 -1.11
CA TRP A 72 -8.83 2.74 -2.02
C TRP A 72 -8.46 4.22 -2.16
N ARG A 73 -7.15 4.46 -2.29
CA ARG A 73 -6.55 5.72 -2.71
C ARG A 73 -5.72 5.50 -3.98
N PRO A 74 -5.60 6.49 -4.88
CA PRO A 74 -4.74 6.38 -6.05
C PRO A 74 -3.26 6.41 -5.65
N SER A 75 -2.43 5.68 -6.38
CA SER A 75 -0.98 5.75 -6.26
C SER A 75 -0.44 7.08 -6.76
N ASP A 76 0.72 7.48 -6.21
CA ASP A 76 1.45 8.66 -6.71
C ASP A 76 2.03 8.41 -8.11
N ARG A 77 1.73 9.31 -9.05
CA ARG A 77 2.24 9.34 -10.43
C ARG A 77 3.10 10.56 -10.71
N SER A 78 3.52 11.29 -9.70
CA SER A 78 4.42 12.42 -9.88
C SER A 78 5.71 11.99 -10.56
N ARG A 79 6.32 12.94 -11.31
CA ARG A 79 7.56 12.66 -12.00
C ARG A 79 8.66 12.22 -11.01
N GLY A 80 9.29 11.10 -11.30
CA GLY A 80 10.34 10.53 -10.44
C GLY A 80 9.82 9.64 -9.29
N SER A 81 8.50 9.49 -9.10
CA SER A 81 7.94 8.67 -8.02
C SER A 81 8.40 7.20 -8.08
N ARG A 82 8.66 6.64 -9.28
CA ARG A 82 9.18 5.28 -9.43
C ARG A 82 10.59 5.17 -8.88
N ILE A 83 11.49 6.07 -9.26
CA ILE A 83 12.88 6.08 -8.80
C ILE A 83 12.94 6.34 -7.29
N SER A 84 12.19 7.33 -6.81
CA SER A 84 12.08 7.61 -5.37
C SER A 84 11.57 6.41 -4.57
N GLY A 85 10.58 5.71 -5.10
CA GLY A 85 10.04 4.50 -4.47
C GLY A 85 11.04 3.35 -4.46
N LYS A 86 11.78 3.12 -5.56
CA LYS A 86 12.88 2.15 -5.59
C LYS A 86 13.93 2.45 -4.52
N ASN A 87 14.39 3.70 -4.45
CA ASN A 87 15.39 4.11 -3.48
C ASN A 87 14.88 3.94 -2.04
N GLU A 88 13.62 4.25 -1.78
CA GLU A 88 13.01 4.05 -0.45
C GLU A 88 12.91 2.57 -0.08
N ILE A 89 12.54 1.67 -1.01
CA ILE A 89 12.56 0.23 -0.79
C ILE A 89 13.98 -0.23 -0.44
N HIS A 90 14.97 0.16 -1.25
CA HIS A 90 16.37 -0.21 -1.00
C HIS A 90 16.86 0.28 0.37
N ARG A 91 16.56 1.55 0.71
CA ARG A 91 16.94 2.13 1.99
C ARG A 91 16.31 1.37 3.18
N ARG A 92 15.07 0.93 3.04
CA ARG A 92 14.37 0.19 4.10
C ARG A 92 14.78 -1.26 4.22
N LEU A 93 15.31 -1.85 3.15
CA LEU A 93 15.87 -3.22 3.18
C LEU A 93 17.27 -3.26 3.77
N GLN A 94 17.98 -2.14 3.84
CA GLN A 94 19.28 -2.07 4.50
C GLN A 94 19.11 -2.28 6.01
N VAL A 95 20.03 -3.03 6.58
CA VAL A 95 20.12 -3.20 8.03
C VAL A 95 20.58 -1.87 8.63
N ASP A 96 19.84 -1.39 9.61
CA ASP A 96 20.18 -0.19 10.36
C ASP A 96 21.31 -0.50 11.36
N ASP A 97 22.38 0.29 11.36
CA ASP A 97 23.59 0.03 12.18
C ASP A 97 23.31 0.11 13.70
N PHE A 98 22.24 0.75 14.13
CA PHE A 98 21.87 0.89 15.55
C PHE A 98 20.91 -0.17 16.04
N THR A 99 19.95 -0.55 15.18
CA THR A 99 18.90 -1.54 15.56
C THR A 99 19.26 -2.94 15.12
N GLU A 100 20.27 -3.08 14.26
CA GLU A 100 20.67 -4.36 13.62
C GLU A 100 19.52 -5.02 12.84
N GLU A 101 18.47 -4.26 12.50
CA GLU A 101 17.29 -4.74 11.78
C GLU A 101 16.96 -3.88 10.55
N PRO A 102 16.41 -4.45 9.48
CA PRO A 102 15.90 -3.68 8.36
C PRO A 102 14.55 -3.02 8.72
N ARG A 103 14.25 -1.90 8.08
CA ARG A 103 12.97 -1.19 8.25
C ARG A 103 11.85 -1.67 7.33
N LEU A 104 12.11 -2.69 6.53
CA LEU A 104 11.13 -3.39 5.70
C LEU A 104 11.37 -4.88 5.83
N VAL A 105 10.37 -5.59 6.32
CA VAL A 105 10.43 -7.04 6.54
C VAL A 105 9.21 -7.73 5.93
N PHE A 106 9.37 -8.99 5.58
CA PHE A 106 8.33 -9.84 4.99
C PHE A 106 8.18 -11.10 5.81
N PHE A 107 6.98 -11.62 5.89
CA PHE A 107 6.81 -12.97 6.38
C PHE A 107 7.46 -13.96 5.40
N ASN A 108 8.19 -14.92 5.90
CA ASN A 108 8.91 -15.91 5.11
C ASN A 108 8.01 -16.88 4.32
N THR A 109 6.71 -16.83 4.57
CA THR A 109 5.69 -17.59 3.84
C THR A 109 5.37 -17.02 2.46
N PHE A 110 5.87 -15.82 2.11
CA PHE A 110 5.60 -15.16 0.84
C PHE A 110 6.51 -15.64 -0.27
N THR A 111 5.99 -16.51 -1.11
CA THR A 111 6.77 -17.13 -2.18
C THR A 111 6.95 -16.22 -3.39
N ASN A 112 5.93 -15.38 -3.71
CA ASN A 112 5.97 -14.56 -4.92
C ASN A 112 6.91 -13.38 -4.78
N ILE A 113 6.70 -12.51 -3.78
CA ILE A 113 7.54 -11.30 -3.66
C ILE A 113 8.99 -11.65 -3.32
N ILE A 114 9.24 -12.67 -2.48
CA ILE A 114 10.59 -13.08 -2.10
C ILE A 114 11.38 -13.60 -3.29
N SER A 115 10.72 -14.31 -4.21
CA SER A 115 11.38 -14.82 -5.44
C SER A 115 11.50 -13.76 -6.54
N GLN A 116 10.50 -12.88 -6.69
CA GLN A 116 10.46 -11.95 -7.81
C GLN A 116 11.30 -10.69 -7.55
N LEU A 117 11.29 -10.15 -6.33
CA LEU A 117 11.96 -8.89 -6.02
C LEU A 117 13.48 -8.92 -6.34
N PRO A 118 14.26 -9.95 -5.98
CA PRO A 118 15.67 -10.04 -6.34
C PRO A 118 15.92 -10.31 -7.84
N ALA A 119 14.94 -10.87 -8.54
CA ALA A 119 15.06 -11.26 -9.94
C ALA A 119 14.63 -10.16 -10.93
N LEU A 120 14.12 -9.02 -10.44
CA LEU A 120 13.66 -7.93 -11.30
C LEU A 120 14.85 -7.29 -12.04
N PRO A 121 14.82 -7.27 -13.39
CA PRO A 121 15.87 -6.62 -14.16
C PRO A 121 15.75 -5.10 -14.07
N LEU A 122 16.88 -4.42 -14.18
CA LEU A 122 16.93 -2.97 -14.36
C LEU A 122 16.53 -2.61 -15.80
N ASP A 123 15.89 -1.45 -15.96
CA ASP A 123 15.59 -0.92 -17.29
C ASP A 123 16.89 -0.62 -18.06
N LYS A 124 16.96 -1.07 -19.32
CA LYS A 124 18.16 -0.93 -20.15
C LYS A 124 18.45 0.51 -20.55
N LYS A 125 17.43 1.38 -20.61
CA LYS A 125 17.55 2.78 -20.98
C LYS A 125 17.70 3.68 -19.75
N ASN A 126 17.11 3.27 -18.64
CA ASN A 126 17.17 3.98 -17.37
C ASN A 126 17.54 3.01 -16.23
N PRO A 127 18.83 2.71 -16.03
CA PRO A 127 19.27 1.74 -15.01
C PRO A 127 18.91 2.13 -13.57
N GLU A 128 18.43 3.36 -13.35
CA GLU A 128 17.91 3.79 -12.05
C GLU A 128 16.51 3.27 -11.77
N ASP A 129 15.80 2.72 -12.77
CA ASP A 129 14.48 2.12 -12.64
C ASP A 129 14.49 0.61 -12.91
N VAL A 130 13.41 -0.07 -12.59
CA VAL A 130 13.18 -1.48 -12.98
C VAL A 130 12.57 -1.54 -14.37
N ASP A 131 12.83 -2.64 -15.09
CA ASP A 131 12.27 -2.84 -16.43
C ASP A 131 10.75 -3.04 -16.37
N THR A 132 10.01 -2.09 -16.93
CA THR A 132 8.54 -2.11 -16.99
C THR A 132 7.97 -3.17 -17.96
N ASN A 133 8.81 -3.81 -18.77
CA ASN A 133 8.39 -4.95 -19.61
C ASN A 133 8.48 -6.28 -18.86
N ALA A 134 9.14 -6.31 -17.69
CA ALA A 134 9.15 -7.45 -16.80
C ALA A 134 7.83 -7.56 -16.01
N GLU A 135 7.63 -8.66 -15.30
CA GLU A 135 6.48 -8.83 -14.40
C GLU A 135 6.72 -8.03 -13.10
N ASP A 136 6.46 -6.73 -13.15
CA ASP A 136 6.76 -5.77 -12.05
C ASP A 136 5.56 -5.50 -11.11
N HIS A 137 4.43 -6.22 -11.28
CA HIS A 137 3.20 -5.93 -10.54
C HIS A 137 3.35 -6.03 -9.02
N LEU A 138 4.09 -7.01 -8.51
CA LEU A 138 4.34 -7.14 -7.07
C LEU A 138 5.28 -6.05 -6.56
N TYR A 139 6.28 -5.69 -7.36
CA TYR A 139 7.16 -4.57 -7.06
C TYR A 139 6.39 -3.24 -6.99
N ASP A 140 5.51 -2.98 -7.96
CA ASP A 140 4.68 -1.79 -7.95
C ASP A 140 3.73 -1.76 -6.75
N ALA A 141 3.12 -2.88 -6.38
CA ALA A 141 2.30 -2.97 -5.17
C ALA A 141 3.11 -2.69 -3.90
N LEU A 142 4.33 -3.24 -3.80
CA LEU A 142 5.25 -2.96 -2.70
C LEU A 142 5.62 -1.47 -2.66
N ARG A 143 5.98 -0.90 -3.80
CA ARG A 143 6.35 0.50 -3.94
C ARG A 143 5.21 1.42 -3.52
N TYR A 144 3.98 1.15 -3.93
CA TYR A 144 2.82 1.94 -3.52
C TYR A 144 2.62 1.90 -2.01
N GLY A 145 2.71 0.73 -1.39
CA GLY A 145 2.59 0.59 0.06
C GLY A 145 3.68 1.36 0.81
N VAL A 146 4.94 1.22 0.38
CA VAL A 146 6.08 1.91 0.99
C VAL A 146 5.98 3.43 0.87
N MET A 147 5.56 3.94 -0.30
CA MET A 147 5.50 5.39 -0.57
C MET A 147 4.31 6.09 0.08
N THR A 148 3.23 5.36 0.32
CA THR A 148 1.98 5.95 0.84
C THR A 148 1.73 5.64 2.30
N ARG A 149 2.67 5.00 2.99
CA ARG A 149 2.56 4.75 4.42
C ARG A 149 2.26 6.03 5.21
N PRO A 150 1.44 5.96 6.25
CA PRO A 150 1.30 7.08 7.17
C PRO A 150 2.67 7.48 7.73
N ARG A 151 2.93 8.77 7.85
CA ARG A 151 4.14 9.26 8.50
C ARG A 151 4.00 9.10 10.02
N SER A 152 5.10 8.88 10.72
CA SER A 152 5.16 8.63 12.18
C SER A 152 4.52 9.72 13.04
N ASN A 153 4.40 10.95 12.54
CA ASN A 153 3.72 12.04 13.25
C ASN A 153 2.21 11.78 13.50
N LEU A 154 1.62 10.73 12.87
CA LEU A 154 0.27 10.27 13.18
C LEU A 154 0.24 9.21 14.29
N PHE A 155 1.42 8.79 14.76
CA PHE A 155 1.59 7.80 15.82
C PHE A 155 2.14 8.40 17.13
N ASP A 156 2.14 9.74 17.29
CA ASP A 156 2.12 10.35 18.61
C ASP A 156 0.76 10.01 19.27
N PHE A 157 0.59 8.70 19.49
CA PHE A 157 -0.48 8.17 20.28
C PHE A 157 -0.15 8.49 21.74
N ASP A 158 -0.55 9.69 22.18
CA ASP A 158 -0.56 10.05 23.57
C ASP A 158 -1.72 9.29 24.25
N PRO A 159 -1.44 8.22 25.02
CA PRO A 159 -2.50 7.48 25.69
C PRO A 159 -3.31 8.33 26.68
N LEU A 160 -2.86 9.55 26.98
CA LEU A 160 -3.55 10.50 27.88
C LEU A 160 -4.58 11.37 27.15
N THR A 161 -4.58 11.42 25.81
CA THR A 161 -5.57 12.19 25.04
C THR A 161 -6.84 11.41 24.69
N GLN A 162 -6.95 10.14 25.08
CA GLN A 162 -8.18 9.34 24.86
C GLN A 162 -9.38 9.79 25.70
N ASN A 163 -9.22 10.75 26.63
CA ASN A 163 -10.32 11.24 27.45
C ASN A 163 -10.91 12.58 26.99
N GLN A 164 -10.52 13.12 25.85
CA GLN A 164 -11.25 14.20 25.22
C GLN A 164 -12.32 13.61 24.33
N GLY A 165 -13.48 13.35 24.94
CA GLY A 165 -14.69 13.01 24.21
C GLY A 165 -14.90 14.00 23.06
N PHE A 166 -15.36 13.50 21.92
CA PHE A 166 -15.82 14.27 20.79
C PHE A 166 -16.70 15.42 21.33
N GLN A 167 -16.13 16.59 21.48
CA GLN A 167 -16.93 17.79 21.64
C GLN A 167 -17.49 18.09 20.26
N VAL A 168 -18.76 17.77 20.09
CA VAL A 168 -19.55 18.26 18.97
C VAL A 168 -19.40 19.78 18.98
N ALA A 169 -18.78 20.34 17.96
CA ALA A 169 -18.73 21.78 17.78
C ALA A 169 -20.16 22.26 17.71
N ASP A 170 -20.52 23.09 18.72
CA ASP A 170 -21.71 23.86 18.82
C ASP A 170 -23.07 23.13 18.64
N PRO A 171 -23.81 22.81 19.72
CA PRO A 171 -25.14 22.21 19.63
C PRO A 171 -26.21 23.13 19.02
N ASN A 172 -25.87 24.38 18.64
CA ASN A 172 -26.81 25.36 18.10
C ASN A 172 -26.73 25.57 16.58
N PHE A 173 -25.83 24.89 15.87
CA PHE A 173 -25.88 24.82 14.40
C PHE A 173 -26.66 23.58 13.96
N GLY A 174 -27.97 23.66 14.15
CA GLY A 174 -28.90 22.83 13.39
C GLY A 174 -29.10 23.44 12.00
N TYR A 175 -28.67 22.73 10.96
CA TYR A 175 -29.31 22.57 9.65
C TYR A 175 -28.63 21.40 8.95
#